data_4d5671851707a9a35d5e06febb529500
#
_entry.id   4d5671851707a9a35d5e06febb529500
#
_cell.length_a   1.000
_cell.length_b   1.000
_cell.length_c   1.000
_cell.angle_alpha   90.00
_cell.angle_beta   90.00
_cell.angle_gamma   90.00
#
_symmetry.space_group_name_H-M   'P 1'
#
loop_
_entity.id
_entity.type
_entity.pdbx_description
1 polymer ?
#
loop_
_entity_poly.entity_id
_entity_poly.type
_entity_poly.pdbx_seq_one_letter_code
_entity_poly.pdbx_strand_id
1 'polypeptide(L)'
;MKGAVLVNGVPASGKSTVARSLSAATGWPVLALDTVKDALFAEVGRGDREHSRTLGRAAYHAIFALVGDFPRDAKVIVDAWFGFQPPELLRSHIARAGLERVVEIWCHAPPETIGERYAARVGERDAGHLGLSYVPELIALAQRAAPLGGFPMKRIDTTQPTPDLTAWIEAALSSKM
;
A
#
# COMPACT_ATOMS: atom_id res chain seq x y z
N MET A 1 17.43 -10.83 8.85
CA MET A 1 17.30 -9.93 7.66
C MET A 1 15.96 -9.23 7.74
N LYS A 2 15.97 -7.89 7.66
CA LYS A 2 14.76 -7.06 7.67
C LYS A 2 14.00 -7.25 6.36
N GLY A 3 12.70 -7.51 6.44
CA GLY A 3 11.86 -7.80 5.28
C GLY A 3 10.57 -6.98 5.25
N ALA A 4 10.07 -6.72 4.04
CA ALA A 4 8.79 -6.06 3.85
C ALA A 4 7.92 -6.74 2.80
N VAL A 5 6.62 -6.81 3.08
CA VAL A 5 5.58 -7.13 2.10
C VAL A 5 4.92 -5.81 1.69
N LEU A 6 5.11 -5.43 0.44
CA LEU A 6 4.44 -4.27 -0.15
C LEU A 6 3.08 -4.72 -0.70
N VAL A 7 2.01 -4.41 0.02
CA VAL A 7 0.64 -4.67 -0.45
C VAL A 7 0.22 -3.47 -1.30
N ASN A 8 0.32 -3.65 -2.62
CA ASN A 8 0.19 -2.61 -3.64
C ASN A 8 -1.11 -2.76 -4.44
N GLY A 9 -1.57 -1.67 -5.02
CA GLY A 9 -2.75 -1.56 -5.87
C GLY A 9 -3.39 -0.18 -5.75
N VAL A 10 -4.17 0.21 -6.72
CA VAL A 10 -4.85 1.52 -6.72
C VAL A 10 -5.81 1.67 -5.54
N PRO A 11 -6.27 2.88 -5.19
CA PRO A 11 -7.33 3.06 -4.20
C PRO A 11 -8.52 2.13 -4.48
N ALA A 12 -9.15 1.60 -3.44
CA ALA A 12 -10.27 0.66 -3.49
C ALA A 12 -9.98 -0.72 -4.15
N SER A 13 -8.73 -1.05 -4.45
CA SER A 13 -8.35 -2.38 -5.00
C SER A 13 -8.37 -3.52 -3.98
N GLY A 14 -8.80 -3.30 -2.73
CA GLY A 14 -8.87 -4.34 -1.70
C GLY A 14 -7.59 -4.58 -0.91
N LYS A 15 -6.54 -3.78 -1.10
CA LYS A 15 -5.24 -3.88 -0.40
C LYS A 15 -5.36 -4.06 1.10
N SER A 16 -6.11 -3.19 1.77
CA SER A 16 -6.20 -3.18 3.23
C SER A 16 -6.85 -4.43 3.80
N THR A 17 -7.73 -5.08 3.04
CA THR A 17 -8.28 -6.39 3.41
C THR A 17 -7.21 -7.46 3.34
N VAL A 18 -6.42 -7.49 2.26
CA VAL A 18 -5.30 -8.42 2.09
C VAL A 18 -4.24 -8.17 3.17
N ALA A 19 -3.86 -6.91 3.43
CA ALA A 19 -2.87 -6.56 4.45
C ALA A 19 -3.30 -7.01 5.86
N ARG A 20 -4.57 -6.81 6.23
CA ARG A 20 -5.11 -7.27 7.53
C ARG A 20 -5.14 -8.79 7.63
N SER A 21 -5.53 -9.50 6.56
CA SER A 21 -5.52 -10.97 6.51
C SER A 21 -4.09 -11.50 6.70
N LEU A 22 -3.11 -10.91 6.04
CA LEU A 22 -1.70 -11.27 6.22
C LEU A 22 -1.21 -11.00 7.63
N SER A 23 -1.54 -9.84 8.21
CA SER A 23 -1.18 -9.52 9.58
C SER A 23 -1.75 -10.51 10.58
N ALA A 24 -3.03 -10.89 10.41
CA ALA A 24 -3.68 -11.88 11.27
C ALA A 24 -3.00 -13.26 11.17
N ALA A 25 -2.54 -13.65 9.98
CA ALA A 25 -1.88 -14.94 9.76
C ALA A 25 -0.42 -14.96 10.25
N THR A 26 0.30 -13.84 10.16
CA THR A 26 1.75 -13.78 10.42
C THR A 26 2.11 -13.12 11.74
N GLY A 27 1.22 -12.33 12.32
CA GLY A 27 1.53 -11.45 13.46
C GLY A 27 2.38 -10.22 13.09
N TRP A 28 2.65 -9.98 11.81
CA TRP A 28 3.48 -8.85 11.39
C TRP A 28 2.67 -7.54 11.40
N PRO A 29 3.28 -6.42 11.83
CA PRO A 29 2.59 -5.13 11.86
C PRO A 29 2.27 -4.64 10.45
N VAL A 30 1.09 -3.97 10.33
CA VAL A 30 0.68 -3.24 9.11
C VAL A 30 0.96 -1.77 9.31
N LEU A 31 1.71 -1.19 8.37
CA LEU A 31 1.91 0.24 8.23
C LEU A 31 1.12 0.71 7.00
N ALA A 32 -0.07 1.27 7.24
CA ALA A 32 -0.96 1.71 6.17
C ALA A 32 -0.81 3.21 5.89
N LEU A 33 -0.62 3.55 4.61
CA LEU A 33 -0.47 4.93 4.17
C LEU A 33 -1.67 5.79 4.57
N ASP A 34 -2.89 5.28 4.35
CA ASP A 34 -4.11 6.02 4.66
C ASP A 34 -4.22 6.30 6.17
N THR A 35 -3.86 5.34 7.04
CA THR A 35 -3.88 5.53 8.50
C THR A 35 -2.96 6.67 8.94
N VAL A 36 -1.72 6.71 8.42
CA VAL A 36 -0.77 7.79 8.75
C VAL A 36 -1.25 9.12 8.17
N LYS A 37 -1.78 9.10 6.95
CA LYS A 37 -2.29 10.30 6.28
C LYS A 37 -3.52 10.88 6.99
N ASP A 38 -4.43 10.04 7.48
CA ASP A 38 -5.61 10.46 8.24
C ASP A 38 -5.21 11.13 9.57
N ALA A 39 -4.20 10.59 10.25
CA ALA A 39 -3.63 11.23 11.44
C ALA A 39 -3.01 12.60 11.11
N LEU A 40 -2.34 12.73 9.96
CA LEU A 40 -1.83 14.02 9.51
C LEU A 40 -2.95 15.01 9.17
N PHE A 41 -4.06 14.58 8.55
CA PHE A 41 -5.23 15.44 8.34
C PHE A 41 -5.83 15.94 9.65
N ALA A 42 -5.86 15.10 10.68
CA ALA A 42 -6.39 15.47 11.98
C ALA A 42 -5.55 16.57 12.66
N GLU A 43 -4.22 16.54 12.51
CA GLU A 43 -3.30 17.49 13.15
C GLU A 43 -3.02 18.73 12.30
N VAL A 44 -2.71 18.55 11.02
CA VAL A 44 -2.26 19.63 10.11
C VAL A 44 -3.45 20.30 9.42
N GLY A 45 -4.61 19.63 9.41
CA GLY A 45 -5.81 20.08 8.72
C GLY A 45 -5.92 19.55 7.29
N ARG A 46 -7.11 19.75 6.73
CA ARG A 46 -7.47 19.39 5.35
C ARG A 46 -7.17 20.57 4.43
N GLY A 47 -6.94 20.30 3.15
CA GLY A 47 -6.68 21.31 2.16
C GLY A 47 -7.09 20.84 0.76
N ASP A 48 -6.52 21.45 -0.25
CA ASP A 48 -6.73 21.09 -1.64
C ASP A 48 -6.02 19.77 -2.04
N ARG A 49 -6.10 19.43 -3.33
CA ARG A 49 -5.48 18.21 -3.88
C ARG A 49 -3.96 18.18 -3.70
N GLU A 50 -3.29 19.33 -3.80
CA GLU A 50 -1.82 19.38 -3.64
C GLU A 50 -1.43 19.24 -2.17
N HIS A 51 -2.17 19.83 -1.25
CA HIS A 51 -2.01 19.61 0.19
C HIS A 51 -2.18 18.12 0.53
N SER A 52 -3.26 17.48 0.03
CA SER A 52 -3.51 16.05 0.21
C SER A 52 -2.38 15.17 -0.34
N ARG A 53 -1.79 15.53 -1.50
CA ARG A 53 -0.62 14.86 -2.06
C ARG A 53 0.63 15.04 -1.20
N THR A 54 0.84 16.26 -0.65
CA THR A 54 1.97 16.54 0.24
C THR A 54 1.89 15.70 1.51
N LEU A 55 0.72 15.61 2.14
CA LEU A 55 0.53 14.74 3.30
C LEU A 55 0.70 13.24 2.93
N GLY A 56 0.29 12.83 1.73
CA GLY A 56 0.57 11.48 1.22
C GLY A 56 2.07 11.19 1.10
N ARG A 57 2.86 12.15 0.59
CA ARG A 57 4.32 12.03 0.55
C ARG A 57 4.92 11.99 1.95
N ALA A 58 4.46 12.84 2.86
CA ALA A 58 4.92 12.86 4.25
C ALA A 58 4.62 11.52 4.97
N ALA A 59 3.41 10.98 4.82
CA ALA A 59 3.03 9.67 5.34
C ALA A 59 3.92 8.55 4.80
N TYR A 60 4.23 8.59 3.50
CA TYR A 60 5.12 7.63 2.85
C TYR A 60 6.53 7.67 3.45
N HIS A 61 7.10 8.88 3.62
CA HIS A 61 8.38 9.08 4.29
C HIS A 61 8.38 8.57 5.73
N ALA A 62 7.33 8.90 6.50
CA ALA A 62 7.21 8.49 7.90
C ALA A 62 7.18 6.97 8.05
N ILE A 63 6.40 6.26 7.21
CA ILE A 63 6.33 4.80 7.23
C ILE A 63 7.73 4.18 7.05
N PHE A 64 8.48 4.58 6.04
CA PHE A 64 9.80 4.00 5.79
C PHE A 64 10.85 4.43 6.81
N ALA A 65 10.72 5.61 7.41
CA ALA A 65 11.56 6.02 8.55
C ALA A 65 11.32 5.10 9.76
N LEU A 66 10.05 4.87 10.13
CA LEU A 66 9.70 3.94 11.21
C LEU A 66 10.21 2.51 10.94
N VAL A 67 10.08 2.02 9.70
CA VAL A 67 10.64 0.71 9.32
C VAL A 67 12.16 0.69 9.53
N GLY A 68 12.83 1.81 9.31
CA GLY A 68 14.27 1.94 9.57
C GLY A 68 14.65 1.65 11.02
N ASP A 69 13.81 2.08 11.96
CA ASP A 69 14.03 1.91 13.40
C ASP A 69 13.69 0.50 13.92
N PHE A 70 13.03 -0.32 13.12
CA PHE A 70 12.66 -1.68 13.53
C PHE A 70 13.89 -2.60 13.62
N PRO A 71 13.84 -3.67 14.46
CA PRO A 71 14.91 -4.65 14.57
C PRO A 71 15.34 -5.23 13.21
N ARG A 72 16.60 -5.70 13.13
CA ARG A 72 17.20 -6.22 11.89
C ARG A 72 16.53 -7.47 11.32
N ASP A 73 15.77 -8.19 12.11
CA ASP A 73 15.01 -9.38 11.73
C ASP A 73 13.51 -9.13 11.58
N ALA A 74 13.08 -7.90 11.78
CA ALA A 74 11.67 -7.53 11.66
C ALA A 74 11.11 -7.81 10.26
N LYS A 75 9.84 -8.21 10.24
CA LYS A 75 9.02 -8.32 9.05
C LYS A 75 7.85 -7.35 9.19
N VAL A 76 7.55 -6.63 8.13
CA VAL A 76 6.47 -5.63 8.12
C VAL A 76 5.62 -5.75 6.87
N ILE A 77 4.38 -5.32 6.98
CA ILE A 77 3.45 -5.19 5.85
C ILE A 77 3.24 -3.69 5.63
N VAL A 78 3.50 -3.21 4.41
CA VAL A 78 3.24 -1.81 4.03
C VAL A 78 2.08 -1.78 3.05
N ASP A 79 0.96 -1.20 3.49
CA ASP A 79 -0.27 -1.04 2.68
C ASP A 79 -0.30 0.36 2.06
N ALA A 80 -0.03 0.44 0.76
CA ALA A 80 -0.03 1.70 0.03
C ALA A 80 -0.29 1.51 -1.48
N TRP A 81 -0.72 2.59 -2.15
CA TRP A 81 -0.58 2.72 -3.59
C TRP A 81 0.81 3.29 -3.90
N PHE A 82 1.72 2.45 -4.40
CA PHE A 82 3.11 2.86 -4.64
C PHE A 82 3.30 3.55 -6.00
N GLY A 83 2.32 3.46 -6.91
CA GLY A 83 2.41 4.05 -8.25
C GLY A 83 2.15 5.55 -8.33
N PHE A 84 2.00 6.26 -7.20
CA PHE A 84 1.79 7.71 -7.20
C PHE A 84 3.10 8.52 -7.10
N GLN A 85 4.22 7.85 -6.95
CA GLN A 85 5.55 8.46 -6.88
C GLN A 85 6.53 7.75 -7.84
N PRO A 86 7.63 8.40 -8.22
CA PRO A 86 8.67 7.77 -9.03
C PRO A 86 9.24 6.50 -8.37
N PRO A 87 9.50 5.43 -9.13
CA PRO A 87 10.04 4.17 -8.60
C PRO A 87 11.38 4.33 -7.85
N GLU A 88 12.20 5.30 -8.24
CA GLU A 88 13.49 5.60 -7.63
C GLU A 88 13.33 6.05 -6.17
N LEU A 89 12.25 6.75 -5.87
CA LEU A 89 11.95 7.19 -4.50
C LEU A 89 11.65 5.98 -3.61
N LEU A 90 10.86 5.02 -4.09
CA LEU A 90 10.62 3.77 -3.35
C LEU A 90 11.92 3.01 -3.09
N ARG A 91 12.79 2.87 -4.11
CA ARG A 91 14.10 2.22 -3.95
C ARG A 91 14.97 2.92 -2.91
N SER A 92 14.98 4.26 -2.92
CA SER A 92 15.69 5.06 -1.92
C SER A 92 15.16 4.83 -0.51
N HIS A 93 13.83 4.74 -0.34
CA HIS A 93 13.21 4.43 0.95
C HIS A 93 13.55 3.04 1.44
N ILE A 94 13.47 2.03 0.58
CA ILE A 94 13.84 0.64 0.88
C ILE A 94 15.29 0.57 1.37
N ALA A 95 16.21 1.22 0.66
CA ALA A 95 17.63 1.25 1.02
C ALA A 95 17.87 1.93 2.38
N ARG A 96 17.26 3.10 2.60
CA ARG A 96 17.40 3.84 3.88
C ARG A 96 16.78 3.11 5.06
N ALA A 97 15.69 2.40 4.85
CA ALA A 97 15.05 1.59 5.88
C ALA A 97 15.84 0.30 6.20
N GLY A 98 16.91 0.00 5.46
CA GLY A 98 17.71 -1.21 5.62
C GLY A 98 16.91 -2.48 5.32
N LEU A 99 15.94 -2.40 4.39
CA LEU A 99 15.18 -3.55 3.94
C LEU A 99 16.02 -4.39 2.99
N GLU A 100 16.34 -5.61 3.40
CA GLU A 100 17.16 -6.55 2.67
C GLU A 100 16.32 -7.48 1.79
N ARG A 101 15.05 -7.65 2.14
CA ARG A 101 14.09 -8.51 1.45
C ARG A 101 12.77 -7.78 1.26
N VAL A 102 12.32 -7.69 0.04
CA VAL A 102 11.05 -7.04 -0.32
C VAL A 102 10.30 -7.93 -1.29
N VAL A 103 9.01 -8.14 -1.03
CA VAL A 103 8.10 -8.83 -1.93
C VAL A 103 6.88 -7.94 -2.19
N GLU A 104 6.26 -8.09 -3.35
CA GLU A 104 5.05 -7.35 -3.70
C GLU A 104 3.83 -8.26 -3.74
N ILE A 105 2.74 -7.84 -3.11
CA ILE A 105 1.40 -8.37 -3.35
C ILE A 105 0.64 -7.34 -4.16
N TRP A 106 0.39 -7.65 -5.43
CA TRP A 106 -0.36 -6.79 -6.33
C TRP A 106 -1.85 -7.11 -6.25
N CYS A 107 -2.61 -6.21 -5.61
CA CYS A 107 -4.07 -6.31 -5.47
C CYS A 107 -4.76 -5.62 -6.63
N HIS A 108 -5.63 -6.36 -7.34
CA HIS A 108 -6.41 -5.83 -8.46
C HIS A 108 -7.86 -6.30 -8.43
N ALA A 109 -8.71 -5.60 -9.14
CA ALA A 109 -10.08 -5.94 -9.50
C ALA A 109 -10.42 -5.27 -10.82
N PRO A 110 -11.53 -5.61 -11.49
CA PRO A 110 -12.01 -4.86 -12.65
C PRO A 110 -12.14 -3.37 -12.33
N PRO A 111 -11.77 -2.47 -13.28
CA PRO A 111 -11.78 -1.01 -13.04
C PRO A 111 -13.14 -0.47 -12.57
N GLU A 112 -14.22 -1.00 -13.11
CA GLU A 112 -15.60 -0.63 -12.74
C GLU A 112 -15.89 -1.00 -11.28
N THR A 113 -15.52 -2.22 -10.87
CA THR A 113 -15.63 -2.68 -9.47
C THR A 113 -14.83 -1.80 -8.52
N ILE A 114 -13.64 -1.33 -8.93
CA ILE A 114 -12.83 -0.38 -8.17
C ILE A 114 -13.56 0.94 -8.01
N GLY A 115 -14.16 1.46 -9.10
CA GLY A 115 -14.96 2.68 -9.08
C GLY A 115 -16.16 2.59 -8.13
N GLU A 116 -16.93 1.50 -8.21
CA GLU A 116 -18.08 1.23 -7.34
C GLU A 116 -17.66 1.14 -5.86
N ARG A 117 -16.62 0.37 -5.54
CA ARG A 117 -16.09 0.25 -4.18
C ARG A 117 -15.59 1.59 -3.63
N TYR A 118 -14.98 2.41 -4.48
CA TYR A 118 -14.53 3.74 -4.08
C TYR A 118 -15.71 4.64 -3.76
N ALA A 119 -16.69 4.71 -4.66
CA ALA A 119 -17.89 5.52 -4.49
C ALA A 119 -18.67 5.16 -3.21
N ALA A 120 -18.82 3.88 -2.93
CA ALA A 120 -19.54 3.38 -1.75
C ALA A 120 -18.88 3.82 -0.43
N ARG A 121 -17.55 4.07 -0.41
CA ARG A 121 -16.79 4.40 0.80
C ARG A 121 -16.45 5.88 0.96
N VAL A 122 -16.84 6.74 0.02
CA VAL A 122 -16.50 8.18 0.08
C VAL A 122 -17.02 8.83 1.36
N GLY A 123 -18.23 8.46 1.81
CA GLY A 123 -18.81 9.01 3.04
C GLY A 123 -18.20 8.51 4.35
N GLU A 124 -17.41 7.42 4.30
CA GLU A 124 -16.77 6.80 5.47
C GLU A 124 -15.30 7.23 5.64
N ARG A 125 -14.73 7.86 4.62
CA ARG A 125 -13.32 8.30 4.62
C ARG A 125 -13.18 9.73 5.12
N ASP A 126 -12.00 10.07 5.61
CA ASP A 126 -11.70 11.48 5.94
C ASP A 126 -11.93 12.37 4.70
N ALA A 127 -12.56 13.52 4.92
CA ALA A 127 -12.92 14.47 3.87
C ALA A 127 -11.69 15.10 3.17
N GLY A 128 -10.48 14.91 3.68
CA GLY A 128 -9.23 15.27 3.01
C GLY A 128 -8.85 14.34 1.86
N HIS A 129 -9.50 13.17 1.73
CA HIS A 129 -9.38 12.32 0.56
C HIS A 129 -10.26 12.83 -0.59
N LEU A 130 -9.95 12.40 -1.83
CA LEU A 130 -10.71 12.80 -3.00
C LEU A 130 -12.14 12.23 -2.95
N GLY A 131 -13.11 13.05 -3.33
CA GLY A 131 -14.54 12.70 -3.34
C GLY A 131 -14.97 11.92 -4.60
N LEU A 132 -16.29 11.87 -4.83
CA LEU A 132 -16.91 11.15 -5.96
C LEU A 132 -16.41 11.61 -7.34
N SER A 133 -16.03 12.87 -7.48
CA SER A 133 -15.48 13.41 -8.75
C SER A 133 -14.19 12.72 -9.19
N TYR A 134 -13.50 12.00 -8.28
CA TYR A 134 -12.29 11.23 -8.61
C TYR A 134 -12.58 9.88 -9.26
N VAL A 135 -13.80 9.36 -9.20
CA VAL A 135 -14.12 8.00 -9.67
C VAL A 135 -13.75 7.77 -11.14
N PRO A 136 -14.06 8.65 -12.11
CA PRO A 136 -13.65 8.43 -13.50
C PRO A 136 -12.13 8.39 -13.68
N GLU A 137 -11.39 9.25 -12.97
CA GLU A 137 -9.92 9.24 -13.00
C GLU A 137 -9.36 7.95 -12.39
N LEU A 138 -9.98 7.44 -11.31
CA LEU A 138 -9.58 6.19 -10.66
C LEU A 138 -9.81 4.97 -11.56
N ILE A 139 -10.95 4.91 -12.28
CA ILE A 139 -11.23 3.85 -13.24
C ILE A 139 -10.15 3.85 -14.35
N ALA A 140 -9.86 5.02 -14.93
CA ALA A 140 -8.81 5.16 -15.92
C ALA A 140 -7.41 4.82 -15.36
N LEU A 141 -7.15 5.12 -14.08
CA LEU A 141 -5.92 4.70 -13.39
C LEU A 141 -5.86 3.18 -13.26
N ALA A 142 -6.94 2.54 -12.83
CA ALA A 142 -7.01 1.09 -12.65
C ALA A 142 -6.75 0.32 -13.94
N GLN A 143 -7.19 0.85 -15.10
CA GLN A 143 -6.94 0.25 -16.42
C GLN A 143 -5.47 0.19 -16.81
N ARG A 144 -4.65 1.17 -16.37
CA ARG A 144 -3.24 1.29 -16.75
C ARG A 144 -2.25 0.94 -15.63
N ALA A 145 -2.74 0.78 -14.40
CA ALA A 145 -1.90 0.47 -13.27
C ALA A 145 -1.28 -0.93 -13.40
N ALA A 146 -0.03 -1.04 -13.00
CA ALA A 146 0.76 -2.26 -13.09
C ALA A 146 1.54 -2.50 -11.79
N PRO A 147 2.00 -3.72 -11.53
CA PRO A 147 2.95 -4.01 -10.46
C PRO A 147 4.23 -3.19 -10.59
N LEU A 148 4.95 -3.03 -9.46
CA LEU A 148 6.18 -2.24 -9.38
C LEU A 148 7.31 -2.78 -10.26
N GLY A 149 7.37 -4.10 -10.42
CA GLY A 149 8.52 -4.77 -11.04
C GLY A 149 9.79 -4.77 -10.17
N GLY A 150 10.69 -5.70 -10.45
CA GLY A 150 11.97 -5.82 -9.73
C GLY A 150 11.88 -6.45 -8.33
N PHE A 151 10.72 -6.93 -7.91
CA PHE A 151 10.50 -7.70 -6.68
C PHE A 151 9.81 -9.03 -7.00
N PRO A 152 10.04 -10.12 -6.22
CA PRO A 152 9.14 -11.27 -6.25
C PRO A 152 7.70 -10.79 -6.02
N MET A 153 6.77 -11.20 -6.89
CA MET A 153 5.41 -10.64 -6.88
C MET A 153 4.35 -11.74 -6.96
N LYS A 154 3.29 -11.57 -6.19
CA LYS A 154 2.05 -12.35 -6.29
C LYS A 154 0.89 -11.43 -6.66
N ARG A 155 0.14 -11.80 -7.71
CA ARG A 155 -1.09 -11.10 -8.12
C ARG A 155 -2.28 -11.69 -7.39
N ILE A 156 -3.14 -10.83 -6.85
CA ILE A 156 -4.37 -11.19 -6.14
C ILE A 156 -5.56 -10.48 -6.78
N ASP A 157 -6.48 -11.28 -7.29
CA ASP A 157 -7.82 -10.80 -7.68
C ASP A 157 -8.68 -10.67 -6.41
N THR A 158 -8.96 -9.44 -6.03
CA THR A 158 -9.70 -9.14 -4.80
C THR A 158 -11.22 -9.20 -4.96
N THR A 159 -11.72 -9.65 -6.10
CA THR A 159 -13.12 -10.07 -6.26
C THR A 159 -13.35 -11.47 -5.69
N GLN A 160 -12.28 -12.22 -5.46
CA GLN A 160 -12.26 -13.55 -4.88
C GLN A 160 -11.80 -13.50 -3.41
N PRO A 161 -12.11 -14.51 -2.59
CA PRO A 161 -11.54 -14.64 -1.25
C PRO A 161 -10.01 -14.58 -1.29
N THR A 162 -9.40 -13.87 -0.33
CA THR A 162 -7.94 -13.79 -0.23
C THR A 162 -7.37 -15.19 0.07
N PRO A 163 -6.50 -15.74 -0.77
CA PRO A 163 -5.87 -17.04 -0.50
C PRO A 163 -4.87 -16.91 0.67
N ASP A 164 -4.50 -18.04 1.26
CA ASP A 164 -3.35 -18.07 2.17
C ASP A 164 -2.05 -17.81 1.38
N LEU A 165 -1.36 -16.75 1.76
CA LEU A 165 -0.12 -16.30 1.12
C LEU A 165 1.11 -16.56 1.98
N THR A 166 0.93 -17.06 3.21
CA THR A 166 1.98 -17.12 4.24
C THR A 166 3.20 -17.91 3.76
N ALA A 167 3.00 -19.14 3.29
CA ALA A 167 4.09 -19.98 2.82
C ALA A 167 4.85 -19.37 1.63
N TRP A 168 4.14 -18.75 0.69
CA TRP A 168 4.77 -18.10 -0.45
C TRP A 168 5.60 -16.88 -0.02
N ILE A 169 5.06 -16.04 0.87
CA ILE A 169 5.76 -14.84 1.37
C ILE A 169 7.02 -15.24 2.13
N GLU A 170 6.93 -16.23 3.03
CA GLU A 170 8.07 -16.71 3.80
C GLU A 170 9.18 -17.25 2.90
N ALA A 171 8.83 -18.07 1.91
CA ALA A 171 9.78 -18.56 0.92
C ALA A 171 10.43 -17.42 0.12
N ALA A 172 9.63 -16.47 -0.37
CA ALA A 172 10.12 -15.36 -1.17
C ALA A 172 11.01 -14.38 -0.36
N LEU A 173 10.71 -14.14 0.93
CA LEU A 173 11.54 -13.34 1.82
C LEU A 173 12.83 -14.07 2.27
N SER A 174 12.86 -15.40 2.20
CA SER A 174 14.03 -16.21 2.57
C SER A 174 14.99 -16.46 1.40
N SER A 175 14.51 -16.41 0.17
CA SER A 175 15.31 -16.65 -1.02
C SER A 175 16.39 -15.58 -1.20
N LYS A 176 17.65 -15.99 -1.43
CA LYS A 176 18.71 -15.09 -1.89
C LYS A 176 18.36 -14.65 -3.32
N MET A 177 18.27 -13.34 -3.55
CA MET A 177 18.31 -12.81 -4.93
C MET A 177 19.68 -13.05 -5.52
#